data_0ccdf7b975fd8ae7a99ebbd3009b5e2d
#
_entry.id   0ccdf7b975fd8ae7a99ebbd3009b5e2d
#
_cell.length_a   1.000
_cell.length_b   1.000
_cell.length_c   1.000
_cell.angle_alpha   90.00
_cell.angle_beta   90.00
_cell.angle_gamma   90.00
#
_symmetry.space_group_name_H-M   'P 1'
#
loop_
_entity.id
_entity.type
_entity.pdbx_description
1 polymer ?
#
loop_
_entity_poly.entity_id
_entity_poly.type
_entity_poly.pdbx_seq_one_letter_code
_entity_poly.pdbx_strand_id
1 'polypeptide(L)'
;MFIPYQTLSYAKILEKLSQLNLELERQDKFAKIIVTGGSAVSLLSGGYRETRDIDYIGSLPLTIEQLQTFQLSNDVEKIFVVPDISEVSFDKELNYSNLTVLVLSWEDLAIMKFYSTREKDLQDLKNFILPNIYAFAKLKTRLEYYKADYIFDIDNPDLNPNQYANILGELKHSHHILVVDPTQTLEQVLKANRLYSKFCRFAETYVIPLNLDVWLPNSVSFCLSDYGFAEFFQAATSYQIRI
;
A
#
# COMPACT_ATOMS: atom_id res chain seq x y z
N MET A 1 0.83 35.47 5.44
CA MET A 1 1.87 35.19 4.46
C MET A 1 1.73 33.73 4.06
N PHE A 2 1.28 33.44 2.85
CA PHE A 2 1.07 32.06 2.37
C PHE A 2 2.46 31.46 2.10
N ILE A 3 2.92 30.56 2.94
CA ILE A 3 4.12 29.76 2.64
C ILE A 3 3.65 28.66 1.68
N PRO A 4 4.10 28.65 0.42
CA PRO A 4 3.73 27.58 -0.49
C PRO A 4 4.28 26.28 0.08
N TYR A 5 3.41 25.29 0.30
CA TYR A 5 3.81 23.94 0.71
C TYR A 5 4.84 23.41 -0.29
N GLN A 6 6.06 23.21 0.19
CA GLN A 6 7.08 22.52 -0.59
C GLN A 6 6.73 21.02 -0.65
N THR A 7 6.94 20.42 -1.81
CA THR A 7 6.83 18.99 -1.97
C THR A 7 7.84 18.27 -1.05
N LEU A 8 7.38 17.26 -0.35
CA LEU A 8 8.20 16.45 0.54
C LEU A 8 8.69 15.20 -0.18
N SER A 9 10.00 15.12 -0.40
CA SER A 9 10.68 13.88 -0.76
C SER A 9 10.81 12.95 0.45
N TYR A 10 11.17 11.70 0.22
CA TYR A 10 11.47 10.73 1.29
C TYR A 10 12.41 11.30 2.36
N ALA A 11 13.53 11.90 1.94
CA ALA A 11 14.51 12.49 2.86
C ALA A 11 13.88 13.65 3.68
N LYS A 12 13.04 14.46 3.05
CA LYS A 12 12.34 15.56 3.72
C LYS A 12 11.30 15.07 4.72
N ILE A 13 10.60 13.97 4.43
CA ILE A 13 9.67 13.34 5.39
C ILE A 13 10.45 12.89 6.63
N LEU A 14 11.57 12.19 6.46
CA LEU A 14 12.40 11.75 7.58
C LEU A 14 12.96 12.93 8.37
N GLU A 15 13.41 14.00 7.70
CA GLU A 15 13.86 15.23 8.34
C GLU A 15 12.77 15.86 9.21
N LYS A 16 11.54 15.97 8.67
CA LYS A 16 10.39 16.53 9.40
C LYS A 16 10.02 15.69 10.62
N LEU A 17 10.02 14.36 10.49
CA LEU A 17 9.77 13.45 11.61
C LEU A 17 10.86 13.56 12.69
N SER A 18 12.12 13.71 12.29
CA SER A 18 13.22 13.95 13.24
C SER A 18 13.07 15.30 13.96
N GLN A 19 12.70 16.36 13.24
CA GLN A 19 12.44 17.69 13.85
C GLN A 19 11.24 17.63 14.79
N LEU A 20 10.17 16.90 14.45
CA LEU A 20 9.02 16.65 15.32
C LEU A 20 9.46 15.95 16.61
N ASN A 21 10.33 14.94 16.53
CA ASN A 21 10.87 14.27 17.69
C ASN A 21 11.64 15.23 18.61
N LEU A 22 12.51 16.09 18.06
CA LEU A 22 13.23 17.08 18.84
C LEU A 22 12.29 18.08 19.55
N GLU A 23 11.19 18.46 18.92
CA GLU A 23 10.19 19.33 19.54
C GLU A 23 9.46 18.62 20.69
N LEU A 24 9.16 17.31 20.54
CA LEU A 24 8.59 16.50 21.61
C LEU A 24 9.56 16.35 22.80
N GLU A 25 10.84 16.11 22.53
CA GLU A 25 11.90 16.08 23.56
C GLU A 25 11.97 17.39 24.32
N ARG A 26 11.96 18.54 23.62
CA ARG A 26 12.00 19.86 24.23
C ARG A 26 10.83 20.11 25.17
N GLN A 27 9.67 19.50 24.89
CA GLN A 27 8.45 19.60 25.70
C GLN A 27 8.31 18.48 26.74
N ASP A 28 9.27 17.57 26.82
CA ASP A 28 9.19 16.34 27.65
C ASP A 28 7.89 15.55 27.39
N LYS A 29 7.54 15.39 26.11
CA LYS A 29 6.34 14.70 25.66
C LYS A 29 6.68 13.51 24.76
N PHE A 30 5.81 12.51 24.80
CA PHE A 30 5.90 11.33 23.93
C PHE A 30 4.70 11.27 23.02
N ALA A 31 4.90 10.75 21.81
CA ALA A 31 3.82 10.54 20.85
C ALA A 31 4.01 9.26 20.05
N LYS A 32 2.87 8.71 19.61
CA LYS A 32 2.81 7.62 18.65
C LYS A 32 1.81 8.01 17.56
N ILE A 33 2.26 7.97 16.31
CA ILE A 33 1.43 8.30 15.15
C ILE A 33 1.46 7.17 14.13
N ILE A 34 0.39 7.07 13.35
CA ILE A 34 0.28 6.17 12.21
C ILE A 34 0.33 7.02 10.95
N VAL A 35 1.39 6.91 10.17
CA VAL A 35 1.53 7.61 8.90
C VAL A 35 0.76 6.85 7.82
N THR A 36 0.02 7.61 7.01
CA THR A 36 -0.84 7.11 5.94
C THR A 36 -0.72 7.96 4.68
N GLY A 37 -1.63 7.84 3.74
CA GLY A 37 -1.70 8.67 2.54
C GLY A 37 -0.47 8.60 1.64
N GLY A 38 -0.15 9.72 0.99
CA GLY A 38 1.00 9.82 0.10
C GLY A 38 2.35 9.71 0.80
N SER A 39 2.43 10.12 2.06
CA SER A 39 3.64 10.02 2.87
C SER A 39 3.98 8.57 3.23
N ALA A 40 2.97 7.73 3.54
CA ALA A 40 3.17 6.31 3.75
C ALA A 40 3.66 5.62 2.47
N VAL A 41 3.05 5.93 1.31
CA VAL A 41 3.52 5.42 0.00
C VAL A 41 4.98 5.81 -0.23
N SER A 42 5.37 7.05 0.07
CA SER A 42 6.76 7.51 -0.05
C SER A 42 7.71 6.74 0.87
N LEU A 43 7.33 6.53 2.14
CA LEU A 43 8.13 5.82 3.13
C LEU A 43 8.30 4.34 2.83
N LEU A 44 7.29 3.69 2.25
CA LEU A 44 7.34 2.27 1.90
C LEU A 44 8.03 2.03 0.56
N SER A 45 7.85 2.92 -0.43
CA SER A 45 8.47 2.79 -1.75
C SER A 45 9.94 3.22 -1.81
N GLY A 46 10.51 3.74 -0.72
CA GLY A 46 11.89 4.24 -0.71
C GLY A 46 12.07 5.57 -1.46
N GLY A 47 11.01 6.35 -1.62
CA GLY A 47 11.08 7.71 -2.16
C GLY A 47 10.70 7.87 -3.63
N TYR A 48 10.12 6.86 -4.25
CA TYR A 48 9.62 6.98 -5.63
C TYR A 48 8.39 7.89 -5.77
N ARG A 49 7.83 8.33 -4.64
CA ARG A 49 6.66 9.19 -4.62
C ARG A 49 6.92 10.39 -3.70
N GLU A 50 6.62 11.59 -4.17
CA GLU A 50 6.62 12.82 -3.36
C GLU A 50 5.21 13.16 -2.88
N THR A 51 5.10 13.86 -1.75
CA THR A 51 3.83 14.30 -1.17
C THR A 51 3.90 15.77 -0.76
N ARG A 52 2.78 16.39 -0.40
CA ARG A 52 2.73 17.78 0.08
C ARG A 52 2.76 17.90 1.59
N ASP A 53 2.32 16.83 2.27
CA ASP A 53 2.10 16.77 3.69
C ASP A 53 2.40 15.36 4.21
N ILE A 54 2.44 15.24 5.52
CA ILE A 54 2.52 13.97 6.22
C ILE A 54 1.14 13.71 6.82
N ASP A 55 0.35 12.91 6.10
CA ASP A 55 -0.93 12.43 6.61
C ASP A 55 -0.72 11.47 7.77
N TYR A 56 -1.40 11.70 8.90
CA TYR A 56 -1.29 10.82 10.05
C TYR A 56 -2.63 10.61 10.78
N ILE A 57 -2.71 9.50 11.49
CA ILE A 57 -3.78 9.13 12.41
C ILE A 57 -3.17 9.10 13.82
N GLY A 58 -3.88 9.62 14.79
CA GLY A 58 -3.44 9.68 16.18
C GLY A 58 -3.49 11.09 16.75
N SER A 59 -2.98 11.25 17.97
CA SER A 59 -2.95 12.53 18.66
C SER A 59 -1.52 13.01 18.88
N LEU A 60 -1.27 14.26 18.53
CA LEU A 60 -0.01 14.94 18.81
C LEU A 60 -0.25 16.06 19.82
N PRO A 61 0.59 16.17 20.85
CA PRO A 61 0.45 17.23 21.87
C PRO A 61 1.06 18.56 21.38
N LEU A 62 0.68 18.99 20.18
CA LEU A 62 1.20 20.16 19.49
C LEU A 62 0.09 21.12 19.11
N THR A 63 0.43 22.40 18.95
CA THR A 63 -0.50 23.41 18.42
C THR A 63 -0.67 23.25 16.90
N ILE A 64 -1.76 23.81 16.36
CA ILE A 64 -2.03 23.81 14.92
C ILE A 64 -0.86 24.45 14.14
N GLU A 65 -0.28 25.52 14.64
CA GLU A 65 0.86 26.22 14.03
C GLU A 65 2.11 25.33 13.97
N GLN A 66 2.36 24.55 15.04
CA GLN A 66 3.45 23.57 15.06
C GLN A 66 3.20 22.44 14.06
N LEU A 67 1.97 21.90 13.99
CA LEU A 67 1.60 20.88 12.99
C LEU A 67 1.84 21.39 11.56
N GLN A 68 1.44 22.63 11.27
CA GLN A 68 1.67 23.26 9.97
C GLN A 68 3.17 23.41 9.66
N THR A 69 3.99 23.76 10.66
CA THR A 69 5.46 23.87 10.48
C THR A 69 6.08 22.55 10.06
N PHE A 70 5.58 21.44 10.59
CA PHE A 70 6.02 20.10 10.21
C PHE A 70 5.31 19.53 8.98
N GLN A 71 4.36 20.29 8.40
CA GLN A 71 3.49 19.82 7.31
C GLN A 71 2.72 18.54 7.65
N LEU A 72 2.24 18.45 8.90
CA LEU A 72 1.43 17.35 9.41
C LEU A 72 -0.05 17.64 9.20
N SER A 73 -0.81 16.64 8.70
CA SER A 73 -2.26 16.71 8.52
C SER A 73 -2.93 15.49 9.14
N ASN A 74 -3.96 15.70 9.95
CA ASN A 74 -4.81 14.65 10.49
C ASN A 74 -6.23 14.64 9.90
N ASP A 75 -6.43 15.33 8.78
CA ASP A 75 -7.74 15.43 8.11
C ASP A 75 -8.09 14.17 7.28
N VAL A 76 -7.35 13.09 7.47
CA VAL A 76 -7.46 11.85 6.68
C VAL A 76 -8.86 11.25 6.75
N GLU A 77 -9.46 11.23 7.94
CA GLU A 77 -10.81 10.68 8.17
C GLU A 77 -11.92 11.44 7.42
N LYS A 78 -11.66 12.68 7.04
CA LYS A 78 -12.61 13.49 6.26
C LYS A 78 -12.59 13.17 4.77
N ILE A 79 -11.53 12.52 4.29
CA ILE A 79 -11.26 12.34 2.86
C ILE A 79 -11.29 10.86 2.46
N PHE A 80 -11.03 9.95 3.40
CA PHE A 80 -10.86 8.53 3.13
C PHE A 80 -11.71 7.65 4.03
N VAL A 81 -11.97 6.44 3.54
CA VAL A 81 -12.37 5.32 4.40
C VAL A 81 -11.14 4.88 5.17
N VAL A 82 -11.10 5.16 6.46
CA VAL A 82 -9.98 4.77 7.33
C VAL A 82 -10.34 3.44 7.99
N PRO A 83 -9.54 2.39 7.79
CA PRO A 83 -9.74 1.12 8.48
C PRO A 83 -9.68 1.28 10.00
N ASP A 84 -10.40 0.45 10.74
CA ASP A 84 -10.34 0.45 12.20
C ASP A 84 -8.90 0.21 12.67
N ILE A 85 -8.42 1.08 13.57
CA ILE A 85 -7.04 1.05 14.08
C ILE A 85 -6.72 -0.29 14.75
N SER A 86 -7.71 -0.99 15.30
CA SER A 86 -7.53 -2.31 15.91
C SER A 86 -7.28 -3.43 14.88
N GLU A 87 -7.60 -3.19 13.61
CA GLU A 87 -7.52 -4.17 12.52
C GLU A 87 -6.40 -3.88 11.51
N VAL A 88 -5.74 -2.71 11.61
CA VAL A 88 -4.67 -2.34 10.68
C VAL A 88 -3.36 -3.06 10.97
N SER A 89 -2.58 -3.23 9.93
CA SER A 89 -1.21 -3.72 9.97
C SER A 89 -0.22 -2.64 9.53
N PHE A 90 1.04 -2.85 9.88
CA PHE A 90 2.10 -1.89 9.63
C PHE A 90 3.26 -2.58 8.92
N ASP A 91 3.71 -2.01 7.81
CA ASP A 91 4.84 -2.56 7.05
C ASP A 91 6.17 -1.90 7.42
N LYS A 92 6.13 -0.80 8.17
CA LYS A 92 7.34 -0.12 8.64
C LYS A 92 7.11 0.56 9.98
N GLU A 93 8.14 0.57 10.81
CA GLU A 93 8.20 1.28 12.07
C GLU A 93 9.48 2.12 12.14
N LEU A 94 9.36 3.38 12.58
CA LEU A 94 10.47 4.27 12.85
C LEU A 94 10.41 4.67 14.33
N ASN A 95 11.47 4.40 15.06
CA ASN A 95 11.59 4.69 16.47
C ASN A 95 12.60 5.80 16.71
N TYR A 96 12.11 6.90 17.27
CA TYR A 96 12.91 7.99 17.82
C TYR A 96 12.80 7.96 19.35
N SER A 97 13.52 8.83 20.04
CA SER A 97 13.51 8.90 21.51
C SER A 97 12.12 9.18 22.10
N ASN A 98 11.39 10.14 21.53
CA ASN A 98 10.08 10.59 22.00
C ASN A 98 8.95 10.40 20.98
N LEU A 99 9.26 9.85 19.78
CA LEU A 99 8.28 9.65 18.72
C LEU A 99 8.37 8.23 18.17
N THR A 100 7.25 7.51 18.20
CA THR A 100 7.08 6.26 17.44
C THR A 100 6.20 6.53 16.21
N VAL A 101 6.69 6.19 15.04
CA VAL A 101 5.98 6.32 13.77
C VAL A 101 5.71 4.94 13.19
N LEU A 102 4.46 4.56 13.11
CA LEU A 102 4.01 3.37 12.40
C LEU A 102 3.59 3.78 11.00
N VAL A 103 3.94 3.01 9.98
CA VAL A 103 3.51 3.25 8.61
C VAL A 103 2.52 2.16 8.21
N LEU A 104 1.31 2.58 7.78
CA LEU A 104 0.27 1.65 7.35
C LEU A 104 0.77 0.69 6.28
N SER A 105 0.29 -0.54 6.33
CA SER A 105 0.59 -1.57 5.34
C SER A 105 0.06 -1.18 3.96
N TRP A 106 0.63 -1.81 2.92
CA TRP A 106 0.15 -1.67 1.55
C TRP A 106 -1.33 -2.05 1.41
N GLU A 107 -1.79 -3.08 2.15
CA GLU A 107 -3.21 -3.50 2.12
C GLU A 107 -4.13 -2.44 2.70
N ASP A 108 -3.77 -1.83 3.83
CA ASP A 108 -4.60 -0.80 4.46
C ASP A 108 -4.59 0.50 3.66
N LEU A 109 -3.45 0.87 3.07
CA LEU A 109 -3.36 1.97 2.11
C LEU A 109 -4.24 1.73 0.88
N ALA A 110 -4.31 0.47 0.40
CA ALA A 110 -5.20 0.12 -0.69
C ALA A 110 -6.66 0.34 -0.32
N ILE A 111 -7.10 -0.13 0.86
CA ILE A 111 -8.48 0.06 1.32
C ILE A 111 -8.86 1.54 1.28
N MET A 112 -8.01 2.42 1.82
CA MET A 112 -8.26 3.85 1.82
C MET A 112 -8.44 4.43 0.41
N LYS A 113 -7.67 3.94 -0.57
CA LYS A 113 -7.64 4.51 -1.92
C LYS A 113 -8.61 3.86 -2.91
N PHE A 114 -9.07 2.65 -2.66
CA PHE A 114 -10.03 1.97 -3.53
C PHE A 114 -11.40 2.63 -3.61
N TYR A 115 -11.75 3.42 -2.62
CA TYR A 115 -12.99 4.19 -2.61
C TYR A 115 -12.81 5.63 -3.09
N SER A 116 -11.58 6.08 -3.29
CA SER A 116 -11.29 7.43 -3.76
C SER A 116 -11.56 7.57 -5.26
N THR A 117 -12.17 8.68 -5.64
CA THR A 117 -12.38 9.07 -7.04
C THR A 117 -11.24 9.96 -7.56
N ARG A 118 -10.31 10.38 -6.70
CA ARG A 118 -9.23 11.28 -7.07
C ARG A 118 -8.18 10.55 -7.92
N GLU A 119 -7.83 11.16 -9.05
CA GLU A 119 -6.88 10.59 -10.01
C GLU A 119 -5.53 10.23 -9.38
N LYS A 120 -5.01 11.06 -8.47
CA LYS A 120 -3.75 10.79 -7.79
C LYS A 120 -3.78 9.51 -6.94
N ASP A 121 -4.94 9.17 -6.36
CA ASP A 121 -5.09 7.97 -5.55
C ASP A 121 -5.18 6.72 -6.42
N LEU A 122 -5.81 6.83 -7.59
CA LEU A 122 -5.82 5.78 -8.59
C LEU A 122 -4.42 5.51 -9.15
N GLN A 123 -3.62 6.58 -9.36
CA GLN A 123 -2.22 6.44 -9.76
C GLN A 123 -1.37 5.80 -8.66
N ASP A 124 -1.54 6.20 -7.40
CA ASP A 124 -0.86 5.58 -6.27
C ASP A 124 -1.21 4.08 -6.16
N LEU A 125 -2.50 3.73 -6.33
CA LEU A 125 -2.94 2.33 -6.36
C LEU A 125 -2.23 1.54 -7.45
N LYS A 126 -2.29 2.01 -8.70
CA LYS A 126 -1.78 1.30 -9.87
C LYS A 126 -0.25 1.18 -9.86
N ASN A 127 0.45 2.24 -9.48
CA ASN A 127 1.90 2.32 -9.65
C ASN A 127 2.70 1.84 -8.44
N PHE A 128 2.15 1.94 -7.24
CA PHE A 128 2.91 1.66 -6.01
C PHE A 128 2.23 0.63 -5.11
N ILE A 129 0.92 0.72 -4.89
CA ILE A 129 0.27 -0.07 -3.83
C ILE A 129 -0.03 -1.48 -4.32
N LEU A 130 -0.78 -1.62 -5.41
CA LEU A 130 -1.19 -2.93 -5.92
C LEU A 130 0.00 -3.85 -6.29
N PRO A 131 1.13 -3.35 -6.84
CA PRO A 131 2.31 -4.18 -7.06
C PRO A 131 2.90 -4.81 -5.80
N ASN A 132 2.59 -4.27 -4.63
CA ASN A 132 3.09 -4.74 -3.34
C ASN A 132 2.05 -5.50 -2.52
N ILE A 133 0.86 -5.76 -3.07
CA ILE A 133 -0.18 -6.55 -2.39
C ILE A 133 -0.05 -8.01 -2.80
N TYR A 134 0.15 -8.87 -1.80
CA TYR A 134 0.36 -10.31 -2.00
C TYR A 134 -0.90 -11.15 -1.77
N ALA A 135 -1.88 -10.64 -1.01
CA ALA A 135 -3.09 -11.37 -0.64
C ALA A 135 -4.37 -10.71 -1.20
N PHE A 136 -4.48 -10.65 -2.53
CA PHE A 136 -5.55 -9.93 -3.20
C PHE A 136 -6.97 -10.42 -2.85
N ALA A 137 -7.14 -11.73 -2.64
CA ALA A 137 -8.42 -12.29 -2.20
C ALA A 137 -8.83 -11.75 -0.81
N LYS A 138 -7.87 -11.65 0.12
CA LYS A 138 -8.08 -11.07 1.44
C LYS A 138 -8.43 -9.58 1.35
N LEU A 139 -7.71 -8.83 0.51
CA LEU A 139 -8.02 -7.42 0.26
C LEU A 139 -9.44 -7.25 -0.27
N LYS A 140 -9.87 -8.07 -1.24
CA LYS A 140 -11.23 -8.01 -1.79
C LYS A 140 -12.29 -8.23 -0.70
N THR A 141 -12.11 -9.23 0.17
CA THR A 141 -13.02 -9.49 1.28
C THR A 141 -13.10 -8.29 2.24
N ARG A 142 -11.97 -7.68 2.55
CA ARG A 142 -11.93 -6.47 3.39
C ARG A 142 -12.60 -5.28 2.71
N LEU A 143 -12.41 -5.07 1.42
CA LEU A 143 -13.10 -4.02 0.66
C LEU A 143 -14.64 -4.22 0.70
N GLU A 144 -15.11 -5.45 0.52
CA GLU A 144 -16.54 -5.76 0.61
C GLU A 144 -17.10 -5.50 2.03
N TYR A 145 -16.34 -5.85 3.06
CA TYR A 145 -16.68 -5.58 4.46
C TYR A 145 -16.79 -4.08 4.72
N TYR A 146 -15.78 -3.29 4.39
CA TYR A 146 -15.80 -1.84 4.60
C TYR A 146 -16.89 -1.13 3.78
N LYS A 147 -17.19 -1.63 2.59
CA LYS A 147 -18.34 -1.11 1.83
C LYS A 147 -19.65 -1.30 2.57
N ALA A 148 -19.85 -2.45 3.22
CA ALA A 148 -21.10 -2.76 3.93
C ALA A 148 -21.24 -1.98 5.24
N ASP A 149 -20.13 -1.79 5.97
CA ASP A 149 -20.13 -1.20 7.31
C ASP A 149 -19.92 0.31 7.33
N TYR A 150 -19.30 0.86 6.28
CA TYR A 150 -18.98 2.27 6.26
C TYR A 150 -20.16 3.11 5.75
N ILE A 151 -20.56 4.11 6.54
CA ILE A 151 -21.49 5.14 6.09
C ILE A 151 -20.68 6.14 5.26
N PHE A 152 -20.77 6.01 3.94
CA PHE A 152 -20.15 6.96 3.04
C PHE A 152 -20.88 8.30 3.12
N ASP A 153 -20.12 9.37 3.29
CA ASP A 153 -20.65 10.72 3.16
C ASP A 153 -21.07 10.95 1.70
N ILE A 154 -22.39 10.99 1.48
CA ILE A 154 -22.99 11.14 0.15
C ILE A 154 -22.60 12.47 -0.51
N ASP A 155 -22.26 13.47 0.30
CA ASP A 155 -21.89 14.80 -0.16
C ASP A 155 -20.37 14.94 -0.44
N ASN A 156 -19.58 13.91 -0.13
CA ASN A 156 -18.16 13.91 -0.41
C ASN A 156 -17.87 13.41 -1.85
N PRO A 157 -17.54 14.31 -2.80
CA PRO A 157 -17.31 13.92 -4.19
C PRO A 157 -16.04 13.08 -4.39
N ASP A 158 -15.14 13.09 -3.40
CA ASP A 158 -13.87 12.35 -3.43
C ASP A 158 -14.04 10.89 -3.05
N LEU A 159 -15.22 10.46 -2.61
CA LEU A 159 -15.52 9.07 -2.21
C LEU A 159 -16.68 8.47 -3.00
N ASN A 160 -16.50 7.21 -3.44
CA ASN A 160 -17.53 6.43 -4.10
C ASN A 160 -17.48 4.97 -3.60
N PRO A 161 -18.55 4.48 -2.93
CA PRO A 161 -18.58 3.11 -2.41
C PRO A 161 -18.52 2.03 -3.50
N ASN A 162 -18.76 2.38 -4.75
CA ASN A 162 -18.68 1.46 -5.89
C ASN A 162 -17.36 1.54 -6.65
N GLN A 163 -16.47 2.48 -6.31
CA GLN A 163 -15.22 2.71 -7.04
C GLN A 163 -14.32 1.47 -7.05
N TYR A 164 -14.23 0.75 -5.93
CA TYR A 164 -13.42 -0.47 -5.86
C TYR A 164 -13.90 -1.53 -6.88
N ALA A 165 -15.20 -1.65 -7.10
CA ALA A 165 -15.74 -2.61 -8.06
C ALA A 165 -15.40 -2.23 -9.51
N ASN A 166 -15.36 -0.93 -9.81
CA ASN A 166 -14.94 -0.42 -11.11
C ASN A 166 -13.45 -0.74 -11.36
N ILE A 167 -12.59 -0.43 -10.38
CA ILE A 167 -11.16 -0.72 -10.46
C ILE A 167 -10.92 -2.22 -10.61
N LEU A 168 -11.59 -3.06 -9.80
CA LEU A 168 -11.48 -4.51 -9.89
C LEU A 168 -12.02 -5.04 -11.23
N GLY A 169 -13.06 -4.41 -11.78
CA GLY A 169 -13.60 -4.73 -13.11
C GLY A 169 -12.58 -4.45 -14.21
N GLU A 170 -11.96 -3.29 -14.20
CA GLU A 170 -10.88 -2.93 -15.14
C GLU A 170 -9.71 -3.90 -15.04
N LEU A 171 -9.31 -4.25 -13.82
CA LEU A 171 -8.25 -5.22 -13.58
C LEU A 171 -8.61 -6.60 -14.14
N LYS A 172 -9.84 -7.08 -14.00
CA LYS A 172 -10.30 -8.36 -14.59
C LYS A 172 -10.18 -8.42 -16.10
N HIS A 173 -10.40 -7.32 -16.80
CA HIS A 173 -10.29 -7.28 -18.27
C HIS A 173 -8.84 -7.31 -18.76
N SER A 174 -7.88 -6.95 -17.91
CA SER A 174 -6.44 -7.05 -18.22
C SER A 174 -5.83 -8.40 -17.84
N HIS A 175 -6.64 -9.33 -17.34
CA HIS A 175 -6.18 -10.58 -16.73
C HIS A 175 -6.16 -11.75 -17.72
N HIS A 176 -4.99 -12.37 -17.87
CA HIS A 176 -4.89 -13.72 -18.39
C HIS A 176 -5.01 -14.73 -17.25
N ILE A 177 -6.02 -15.60 -17.31
CA ILE A 177 -6.14 -16.71 -16.35
C ILE A 177 -5.12 -17.76 -16.74
N LEU A 178 -4.14 -18.01 -15.90
CA LEU A 178 -3.21 -19.09 -16.07
C LEU A 178 -3.82 -20.37 -15.48
N VAL A 179 -4.16 -21.31 -16.33
CA VAL A 179 -4.50 -22.67 -15.87
C VAL A 179 -3.19 -23.42 -15.73
N VAL A 180 -2.84 -23.75 -14.50
CA VAL A 180 -1.64 -24.52 -14.20
C VAL A 180 -1.99 -26.00 -14.26
N ASP A 181 -1.36 -26.71 -15.17
CA ASP A 181 -1.38 -28.17 -15.18
C ASP A 181 -0.44 -28.68 -14.06
N PRO A 182 -0.93 -29.46 -13.09
CA PRO A 182 -0.12 -29.95 -11.97
C PRO A 182 1.04 -30.86 -12.41
N THR A 183 1.08 -31.27 -13.66
CA THR A 183 2.18 -32.07 -14.25
C THR A 183 3.31 -31.21 -14.82
N GLN A 184 3.16 -29.89 -14.84
CA GLN A 184 4.13 -28.96 -15.40
C GLN A 184 4.92 -28.24 -14.32
N THR A 185 6.20 -28.00 -14.59
CA THR A 185 7.01 -27.11 -13.73
C THR A 185 6.62 -25.65 -13.97
N LEU A 186 6.93 -24.79 -12.99
CA LEU A 186 6.73 -23.34 -13.11
C LEU A 186 7.33 -22.78 -14.39
N GLU A 187 8.54 -23.22 -14.77
CA GLU A 187 9.19 -22.80 -16.01
C GLU A 187 8.37 -23.15 -17.26
N GLN A 188 7.87 -24.39 -17.32
CA GLN A 188 7.06 -24.86 -18.45
C GLN A 188 5.77 -24.06 -18.57
N VAL A 189 5.09 -23.81 -17.44
CA VAL A 189 3.87 -23.00 -17.40
C VAL A 189 4.12 -21.56 -17.86
N LEU A 190 5.19 -20.93 -17.38
CA LEU A 190 5.56 -19.57 -17.78
C LEU A 190 5.91 -19.47 -19.27
N LYS A 191 6.65 -20.44 -19.80
CA LYS A 191 7.02 -20.49 -21.23
C LYS A 191 5.80 -20.72 -22.12
N ALA A 192 4.91 -21.66 -21.76
CA ALA A 192 3.69 -21.94 -22.51
C ALA A 192 2.77 -20.74 -22.62
N ASN A 193 2.75 -19.88 -21.60
CA ASN A 193 1.92 -18.67 -21.54
C ASN A 193 2.65 -17.38 -21.97
N ARG A 194 3.87 -17.48 -22.52
CA ARG A 194 4.71 -16.33 -22.94
C ARG A 194 5.03 -15.33 -21.82
N LEU A 195 5.06 -15.81 -20.58
CA LEU A 195 5.24 -15.00 -19.38
C LEU A 195 6.64 -15.10 -18.78
N TYR A 196 7.45 -16.02 -19.27
CA TYR A 196 8.78 -16.32 -18.74
C TYR A 196 9.67 -15.07 -18.61
N SER A 197 9.80 -14.29 -19.68
CA SER A 197 10.64 -13.08 -19.67
C SER A 197 10.10 -11.99 -18.73
N LYS A 198 8.77 -11.87 -18.60
CA LYS A 198 8.13 -10.91 -17.70
C LYS A 198 8.36 -11.32 -16.25
N PHE A 199 8.25 -12.60 -15.95
CA PHE A 199 8.50 -13.17 -14.64
C PHE A 199 9.96 -13.01 -14.22
N CYS A 200 10.91 -13.33 -15.09
CA CYS A 200 12.35 -13.14 -14.78
C CYS A 200 12.66 -11.68 -14.48
N ARG A 201 12.14 -10.75 -15.28
CA ARG A 201 12.33 -9.30 -15.06
C ARG A 201 11.73 -8.85 -13.73
N PHE A 202 10.55 -9.37 -13.37
CA PHE A 202 9.94 -9.10 -12.06
C PHE A 202 10.82 -9.60 -10.92
N ALA A 203 11.29 -10.85 -10.99
CA ALA A 203 12.16 -11.44 -9.98
C ALA A 203 13.48 -10.70 -9.83
N GLU A 204 14.09 -10.26 -10.93
CA GLU A 204 15.29 -9.41 -10.91
C GLU A 204 15.02 -8.07 -10.20
N THR A 205 13.88 -7.43 -10.49
CA THR A 205 13.50 -6.15 -9.90
C THR A 205 13.36 -6.24 -8.37
N TYR A 206 12.85 -7.36 -7.87
CA TYR A 206 12.62 -7.57 -6.43
C TYR A 206 13.69 -8.40 -5.74
N VAL A 207 14.81 -8.70 -6.42
CA VAL A 207 15.95 -9.48 -5.90
C VAL A 207 15.52 -10.84 -5.32
N ILE A 208 14.62 -11.52 -6.04
CA ILE A 208 14.05 -12.78 -5.58
C ILE A 208 14.81 -13.95 -6.23
N PRO A 209 15.34 -14.91 -5.46
CA PRO A 209 16.02 -16.07 -6.02
C PRO A 209 15.03 -16.93 -6.83
N LEU A 210 15.32 -17.14 -8.12
CA LEU A 210 14.50 -17.94 -9.00
C LEU A 210 14.87 -19.41 -8.86
N ASN A 211 13.93 -20.23 -8.41
CA ASN A 211 13.93 -21.66 -8.64
C ASN A 211 12.75 -22.01 -9.54
N LEU A 212 13.02 -22.32 -10.80
CA LEU A 212 12.00 -22.55 -11.82
C LEU A 212 11.60 -24.02 -11.97
N ASP A 213 12.32 -24.93 -11.30
CA ASP A 213 12.05 -26.37 -11.31
C ASP A 213 11.02 -26.81 -10.25
N VAL A 214 10.18 -25.89 -9.83
CA VAL A 214 9.14 -26.15 -8.83
C VAL A 214 7.89 -26.70 -9.48
N TRP A 215 7.38 -27.78 -8.94
CA TRP A 215 6.07 -28.32 -9.29
C TRP A 215 4.98 -27.54 -8.56
N LEU A 216 4.00 -27.05 -9.31
CA LEU A 216 2.86 -26.34 -8.74
C LEU A 216 1.78 -27.37 -8.39
N PRO A 217 1.34 -27.46 -7.10
CA PRO A 217 0.32 -28.42 -6.73
C PRO A 217 -1.06 -27.95 -7.21
N ASN A 218 -1.78 -28.83 -7.86
CA ASN A 218 -3.19 -28.72 -8.26
C ASN A 218 -3.59 -27.43 -9.01
N SER A 219 -4.48 -27.53 -9.94
CA SER A 219 -5.03 -26.45 -10.77
C SER A 219 -5.31 -25.16 -9.99
N VAL A 220 -4.32 -24.30 -9.88
CA VAL A 220 -4.47 -22.97 -9.30
C VAL A 220 -4.66 -22.01 -10.45
N SER A 221 -5.84 -21.44 -10.55
CA SER A 221 -6.11 -20.38 -11.50
C SER A 221 -5.48 -19.09 -10.96
N PHE A 222 -4.44 -18.61 -11.59
CA PHE A 222 -3.84 -17.32 -11.27
C PHE A 222 -4.29 -16.26 -12.23
N CYS A 223 -4.61 -15.12 -11.70
CA CYS A 223 -4.91 -13.93 -12.46
C CYS A 223 -3.60 -13.18 -12.72
N LEU A 224 -3.14 -13.17 -13.96
CA LEU A 224 -1.86 -12.58 -14.34
C LEU A 224 -2.03 -11.15 -14.88
N SER A 225 -2.49 -10.27 -14.05
CA SER A 225 -2.13 -8.86 -14.17
C SER A 225 -0.71 -8.66 -13.62
N ASP A 226 -0.15 -7.46 -13.77
CA ASP A 226 1.11 -7.12 -13.11
C ASP A 226 1.02 -7.36 -11.58
N TYR A 227 -0.18 -7.43 -11.03
CA TYR A 227 -0.51 -7.68 -9.64
C TYR A 227 -0.68 -9.16 -9.28
N GLY A 228 -1.22 -9.96 -10.18
CA GLY A 228 -1.33 -11.42 -10.00
C GLY A 228 0.03 -12.12 -10.05
N PHE A 229 1.08 -11.48 -10.60
CA PHE A 229 2.45 -11.99 -10.50
C PHE A 229 2.92 -12.09 -9.06
N ALA A 230 2.57 -11.11 -8.22
CA ALA A 230 2.97 -11.13 -6.81
C ALA A 230 2.29 -12.30 -6.07
N GLU A 231 0.99 -12.55 -6.29
CA GLU A 231 0.28 -13.70 -5.71
C GLU A 231 0.82 -15.03 -6.22
N PHE A 232 1.03 -15.14 -7.53
CA PHE A 232 1.62 -16.32 -8.14
C PHE A 232 3.01 -16.61 -7.59
N PHE A 233 3.82 -15.56 -7.45
CA PHE A 233 5.17 -15.66 -6.93
C PHE A 233 5.18 -16.09 -5.46
N GLN A 234 4.34 -15.52 -4.63
CA GLN A 234 4.22 -15.89 -3.21
C GLN A 234 3.73 -17.32 -3.04
N ALA A 235 2.77 -17.77 -3.85
CA ALA A 235 2.36 -19.15 -3.89
C ALA A 235 3.53 -20.05 -4.29
N ALA A 236 4.23 -19.74 -5.36
CA ALA A 236 5.38 -20.51 -5.84
C ALA A 236 6.52 -20.53 -4.80
N THR A 237 6.84 -19.42 -4.13
CA THR A 237 7.88 -19.35 -3.09
C THR A 237 7.49 -20.00 -1.79
N SER A 238 6.22 -19.94 -1.38
CA SER A 238 5.75 -20.62 -0.16
C SER A 238 5.79 -22.15 -0.27
N TYR A 239 5.74 -22.68 -1.49
CA TYR A 239 5.98 -24.09 -1.74
C TYR A 239 7.47 -24.49 -1.73
N GLN A 240 8.37 -23.56 -2.05
CA GLN A 240 9.83 -23.78 -1.98
C GLN A 240 10.34 -23.89 -0.53
N ILE A 241 9.67 -23.24 0.43
CA ILE A 241 10.07 -23.25 1.85
C ILE A 241 9.58 -24.54 2.58
N ARG A 242 8.75 -25.37 1.94
CA ARG A 242 8.20 -26.59 2.52
C ARG A 242 8.89 -27.88 2.09
N ILE A 243 9.98 -27.78 1.33
CA ILE A 243 10.89 -28.87 0.98
C ILE A 243 12.18 -28.67 1.77
#